data_4aabe669d509a1ad8fadabf8e5dd0f02
#
_entry.id   4aabe669d509a1ad8fadabf8e5dd0f02
#
_cell.length_a   1.000
_cell.length_b   1.000
_cell.length_c   1.000
_cell.angle_alpha   90.00
_cell.angle_beta   90.00
_cell.angle_gamma   90.00
#
_symmetry.space_group_name_H-M   'P 1'
#
loop_
_entity.id
_entity.type
_entity.pdbx_description
1 polymer ?
#
loop_
_entity_poly.entity_id
_entity_poly.type
_entity_poly.pdbx_seq_one_letter_code
_entity_poly.pdbx_strand_id
1 'polypeptide(L)'
;GVDDRAARRYGYPVVPDGSVLAGMPPNRFVVLLKHQPYVDSDAVGLFDLQLSGHTHGGQIWPFYWATRAVYDYRPGLRAIVPPERSGQAHAASPGRQSRIYVNNGTGTWGPPIRSLTPPEVTVIDIVRE
;
A
#
# COMPACT_ATOMS: atom_id res chain seq x y z
N GLY A 1 -7.90 8.03 -3.46
CA GLY A 1 -6.50 8.05 -3.00
C GLY A 1 -6.36 8.76 -1.68
N VAL A 2 -5.25 8.52 -1.03
CA VAL A 2 -4.91 9.16 0.26
C VAL A 2 -3.55 9.84 0.17
N ASP A 3 -3.32 10.76 1.11
CA ASP A 3 -2.08 11.53 1.15
C ASP A 3 -0.88 10.66 1.54
N ASP A 4 0.30 11.03 0.99
CA ASP A 4 1.55 10.41 1.39
C ASP A 4 1.96 10.91 2.79
N ARG A 5 2.45 10.00 3.64
CA ARG A 5 2.98 10.36 4.97
C ARG A 5 4.13 11.38 4.91
N ALA A 6 4.85 11.43 3.79
CA ALA A 6 5.91 12.42 3.56
C ALA A 6 5.37 13.86 3.59
N ALA A 7 4.10 14.10 3.29
CA ALA A 7 3.46 15.41 3.36
C ALA A 7 3.61 16.08 4.74
N ARG A 8 3.64 15.27 5.81
CA ARG A 8 3.87 15.77 7.19
C ARG A 8 5.21 16.48 7.35
N ARG A 9 6.26 16.04 6.62
CA ARG A 9 7.59 16.68 6.67
C ARG A 9 7.58 18.09 6.10
N TYR A 10 6.60 18.39 5.27
CA TYR A 10 6.40 19.70 4.65
C TYR A 10 5.30 20.52 5.34
N GLY A 11 4.85 20.10 6.54
CA GLY A 11 3.83 20.80 7.32
C GLY A 11 2.39 20.63 6.85
N TYR A 12 2.13 19.73 5.90
CA TYR A 12 0.77 19.44 5.46
C TYR A 12 0.08 18.45 6.40
N PRO A 13 -1.19 18.69 6.76
CA PRO A 13 -1.96 17.72 7.52
C PRO A 13 -2.20 16.46 6.68
N VAL A 14 -2.02 15.31 7.30
CA VAL A 14 -2.36 14.01 6.69
C VAL A 14 -3.55 13.42 7.41
N VAL A 15 -4.63 13.19 6.68
CA VAL A 15 -5.84 12.55 7.21
C VAL A 15 -5.58 11.05 7.37
N PRO A 16 -5.94 10.44 8.52
CA PRO A 16 -5.83 8.98 8.70
C PRO A 16 -6.64 8.23 7.64
N ASP A 17 -6.07 7.16 7.10
CA ASP A 17 -6.70 6.38 6.02
C ASP A 17 -8.07 5.82 6.46
N GLY A 18 -8.18 5.36 7.71
CA GLY A 18 -9.43 4.88 8.27
C GLY A 18 -10.54 5.93 8.27
N SER A 19 -10.19 7.19 8.53
CA SER A 19 -11.16 8.31 8.49
C SER A 19 -11.66 8.57 7.07
N VAL A 20 -10.78 8.44 6.06
CA VAL A 20 -11.16 8.60 4.64
C VAL A 20 -12.07 7.46 4.19
N LEU A 21 -11.82 6.26 4.69
CA LEU A 21 -12.52 5.03 4.29
C LEU A 21 -13.82 4.78 5.06
N ALA A 22 -14.00 5.38 6.22
CA ALA A 22 -15.16 5.15 7.10
C ALA A 22 -16.53 5.42 6.44
N GLY A 23 -16.56 6.30 5.41
CA GLY A 23 -17.78 6.60 4.66
C GLY A 23 -18.03 5.70 3.43
N MET A 24 -17.15 4.71 3.17
CA MET A 24 -17.30 3.85 1.99
C MET A 24 -18.40 2.81 2.17
N PRO A 25 -19.23 2.55 1.13
CA PRO A 25 -20.27 1.53 1.21
C PRO A 25 -19.68 0.15 1.50
N PRO A 26 -20.23 -0.61 2.46
CA PRO A 26 -19.66 -1.89 2.89
C PRO A 26 -19.74 -3.00 1.82
N ASN A 27 -20.66 -2.87 0.87
CA ASN A 27 -20.92 -3.85 -0.19
C ASN A 27 -20.22 -3.53 -1.53
N ARG A 28 -19.29 -2.60 -1.54
CA ARG A 28 -18.51 -2.22 -2.73
C ARG A 28 -17.08 -2.70 -2.60
N PHE A 29 -16.50 -3.11 -3.73
CA PHE A 29 -15.06 -3.35 -3.81
C PHE A 29 -14.33 -2.01 -3.72
N VAL A 30 -13.47 -1.85 -2.74
CA VAL A 30 -12.76 -0.59 -2.43
C VAL A 30 -11.29 -0.74 -2.78
N VAL A 31 -10.83 0.08 -3.74
CA VAL A 31 -9.40 0.20 -4.08
C VAL A 31 -8.82 1.44 -3.41
N LEU A 32 -7.83 1.24 -2.57
CA LEU A 32 -7.07 2.31 -1.92
C LEU A 32 -5.82 2.61 -2.73
N LEU A 33 -5.69 3.83 -3.24
CA LEU A 33 -4.47 4.31 -3.92
C LEU A 33 -3.59 5.04 -2.92
N LYS A 34 -2.41 4.50 -2.65
CA LYS A 34 -1.45 5.05 -1.70
C LYS A 34 -0.03 4.87 -2.23
N HIS A 35 0.71 5.97 -2.37
CA HIS A 35 2.04 5.93 -3.00
C HIS A 35 3.02 5.02 -2.27
N GLN A 36 3.20 5.23 -0.96
CA GLN A 36 4.10 4.40 -0.16
C GLN A 36 3.41 3.13 0.35
N PRO A 37 4.09 1.97 0.40
CA PRO A 37 3.49 0.72 0.83
C PRO A 37 3.40 0.58 2.36
N TYR A 38 2.86 1.60 3.01
CA TYR A 38 2.47 1.54 4.42
C TYR A 38 0.98 1.23 4.54
N VAL A 39 0.64 0.41 5.50
CA VAL A 39 -0.75 0.11 5.85
C VAL A 39 -1.05 0.71 7.22
N ASP A 40 -2.04 1.59 7.28
CA ASP A 40 -2.51 2.12 8.55
C ASP A 40 -3.47 1.11 9.19
N SER A 41 -3.23 0.77 10.46
CA SER A 41 -3.99 -0.27 11.16
C SER A 41 -5.49 0.04 11.28
N ASP A 42 -5.84 1.32 11.32
CA ASP A 42 -7.22 1.81 11.35
C ASP A 42 -7.96 1.65 10.02
N ALA A 43 -7.24 1.42 8.93
CA ALA A 43 -7.80 1.21 7.59
C ALA A 43 -8.02 -0.27 7.25
N VAL A 44 -7.37 -1.19 7.97
CA VAL A 44 -7.48 -2.63 7.68
C VAL A 44 -8.92 -3.12 7.85
N GLY A 45 -9.43 -3.83 6.84
CA GLY A 45 -10.83 -4.28 6.78
C GLY A 45 -11.81 -3.24 6.23
N LEU A 46 -11.36 -2.00 5.91
CA LEU A 46 -12.17 -0.97 5.26
C LEU A 46 -11.95 -0.91 3.74
N PHE A 47 -10.93 -1.55 3.21
CA PHE A 47 -10.64 -1.67 1.79
C PHE A 47 -10.32 -3.12 1.40
N ASP A 48 -10.44 -3.43 0.12
CA ASP A 48 -10.16 -4.77 -0.42
C ASP A 48 -8.75 -4.86 -1.00
N LEU A 49 -8.31 -3.82 -1.72
CA LEU A 49 -7.02 -3.79 -2.37
C LEU A 49 -6.36 -2.42 -2.25
N GLN A 50 -5.16 -2.36 -1.65
CA GLN A 50 -4.29 -1.20 -1.72
C GLN A 50 -3.31 -1.34 -2.89
N LEU A 51 -3.19 -0.30 -3.71
CA LEU A 51 -2.18 -0.21 -4.76
C LEU A 51 -1.11 0.79 -4.33
N SER A 52 0.14 0.32 -4.31
CA SER A 52 1.29 1.12 -3.89
C SER A 52 2.49 0.88 -4.81
N GLY A 53 3.44 1.82 -4.79
CA GLY A 53 4.70 1.75 -5.51
C GLY A 53 5.87 2.22 -4.66
N HIS A 54 6.48 3.34 -5.03
CA HIS A 54 7.53 4.07 -4.31
C HIS A 54 8.89 3.36 -4.20
N THR A 55 8.92 2.09 -3.83
CA THR A 55 10.16 1.39 -3.47
C THR A 55 11.05 1.06 -4.67
N HIS A 56 10.49 1.08 -5.88
CA HIS A 56 11.15 0.61 -7.10
C HIS A 56 11.81 -0.77 -6.96
N GLY A 57 11.35 -1.57 -5.97
CA GLY A 57 11.98 -2.84 -5.60
C GLY A 57 13.42 -2.72 -5.14
N GLY A 58 13.85 -1.51 -4.72
CA GLY A 58 15.22 -1.19 -4.37
C GLY A 58 16.08 -0.71 -5.54
N GLN A 59 15.54 -0.74 -6.77
CA GLN A 59 16.08 -0.22 -8.03
C GLN A 59 17.53 -0.64 -8.35
N ILE A 60 18.49 -0.39 -7.46
CA ILE A 60 19.93 -0.63 -7.65
C ILE A 60 20.45 -1.48 -6.49
N TRP A 61 21.18 -2.54 -6.79
CA TRP A 61 21.91 -3.29 -5.76
C TRP A 61 22.94 -2.39 -5.06
N PRO A 62 23.07 -2.39 -3.72
CA PRO A 62 22.41 -3.26 -2.74
C PRO A 62 21.14 -2.68 -2.08
N PHE A 63 20.54 -1.59 -2.59
CA PHE A 63 19.41 -0.89 -1.98
C PHE A 63 18.14 -1.74 -1.83
N TYR A 64 18.06 -2.87 -2.52
CA TYR A 64 17.05 -3.89 -2.26
C TYR A 64 16.96 -4.29 -0.78
N TRP A 65 18.09 -4.42 -0.10
CA TRP A 65 18.11 -4.75 1.32
C TRP A 65 17.63 -3.59 2.19
N ALA A 66 17.96 -2.35 1.81
CA ALA A 66 17.50 -1.15 2.52
C ALA A 66 15.97 -1.01 2.43
N THR A 67 15.38 -1.20 1.24
CA THR A 67 13.91 -1.16 1.09
C THR A 67 13.22 -2.24 1.91
N ARG A 68 13.80 -3.44 2.01
CA ARG A 68 13.27 -4.53 2.84
C ARG A 68 13.37 -4.28 4.35
N ALA A 69 14.33 -3.47 4.78
CA ALA A 69 14.46 -3.09 6.19
C ALA A 69 13.46 -2.00 6.59
N VAL A 70 13.01 -1.18 5.63
CA VAL A 70 12.14 -0.03 5.88
C VAL A 70 10.67 -0.35 5.65
N TYR A 71 10.36 -1.21 4.67
CA TYR A 71 8.98 -1.50 4.26
C TYR A 71 8.62 -2.96 4.53
N ASP A 72 7.52 -3.17 5.24
CA ASP A 72 7.01 -4.50 5.58
C ASP A 72 6.51 -5.27 4.35
N TYR A 73 6.00 -4.55 3.35
CA TYR A 73 5.43 -5.15 2.14
C TYR A 73 6.40 -5.08 0.96
N ARG A 74 6.68 -6.25 0.41
CA ARG A 74 7.52 -6.43 -0.78
C ARG A 74 6.71 -6.34 -2.06
N PRO A 75 7.36 -6.15 -3.23
CA PRO A 75 6.68 -6.20 -4.52
C PRO A 75 5.78 -7.43 -4.70
N GLY A 76 4.67 -7.23 -5.39
CA GLY A 76 3.63 -8.23 -5.63
C GLY A 76 2.43 -8.13 -4.68
N LEU A 77 1.48 -9.06 -4.84
CA LEU A 77 0.24 -9.12 -4.07
C LEU A 77 0.46 -9.84 -2.73
N ARG A 78 -0.02 -9.23 -1.65
CA ARG A 78 0.05 -9.77 -0.29
C ARG A 78 -1.28 -9.59 0.45
N ALA A 79 -1.65 -10.58 1.25
CA ALA A 79 -2.69 -10.40 2.25
C ALA A 79 -2.15 -9.58 3.42
N ILE A 80 -2.99 -8.70 3.95
CA ILE A 80 -2.68 -7.93 5.14
C ILE A 80 -3.20 -8.69 6.34
N VAL A 81 -2.29 -9.02 7.27
CA VAL A 81 -2.65 -9.65 8.55
C VAL A 81 -2.85 -8.53 9.56
N PRO A 82 -4.04 -8.39 10.15
CA PRO A 82 -4.26 -7.39 11.19
C PRO A 82 -3.30 -7.64 12.36
N PRO A 83 -2.72 -6.59 12.96
CA PRO A 83 -1.90 -6.77 14.15
C PRO A 83 -2.78 -7.30 15.30
N GLU A 84 -2.33 -8.36 15.99
CA GLU A 84 -3.06 -9.05 17.07
C GLU A 84 -3.44 -8.15 18.27
N ARG A 85 -2.98 -6.90 18.30
CA ARG A 85 -3.09 -6.01 19.47
C ARG A 85 -3.85 -4.71 19.25
N SER A 86 -4.56 -4.52 18.16
CA SER A 86 -5.40 -3.32 18.02
C SER A 86 -6.76 -3.56 18.66
N GLY A 87 -6.85 -3.30 19.97
CA GLY A 87 -8.14 -3.23 20.70
C GLY A 87 -9.07 -2.11 20.22
N GLN A 88 -8.79 -1.52 19.07
CA GLN A 88 -9.61 -0.59 18.31
C GLN A 88 -9.98 -1.26 16.99
N ALA A 89 -10.83 -2.27 17.06
CA ALA A 89 -11.59 -2.71 15.92
C ALA A 89 -12.53 -1.57 15.52
N HIS A 90 -12.05 -0.63 14.73
CA HIS A 90 -12.95 0.15 13.89
C HIS A 90 -13.71 -0.87 13.05
N ALA A 91 -15.02 -0.64 12.90
CA ALA A 91 -15.97 -1.58 12.32
C ALA A 91 -15.51 -2.11 10.95
N ALA A 92 -14.48 -2.96 10.95
CA ALA A 92 -14.10 -3.76 9.81
C ALA A 92 -15.34 -4.54 9.41
N SER A 93 -15.75 -4.44 8.16
CA SER A 93 -16.86 -5.24 7.65
C SER A 93 -16.52 -6.70 7.93
N PRO A 94 -17.36 -7.46 8.64
CA PRO A 94 -17.09 -8.84 8.95
C PRO A 94 -16.76 -9.62 7.66
N GLY A 95 -15.58 -10.24 7.62
CA GLY A 95 -15.12 -11.04 6.47
C GLY A 95 -14.37 -10.30 5.38
N ARG A 96 -14.20 -8.96 5.42
CA ARG A 96 -13.39 -8.25 4.44
C ARG A 96 -11.89 -8.45 4.71
N GLN A 97 -11.21 -9.15 3.81
CA GLN A 97 -9.76 -9.33 3.84
C GLN A 97 -9.08 -8.26 2.99
N SER A 98 -8.35 -7.36 3.63
CA SER A 98 -7.54 -6.36 2.93
C SER A 98 -6.28 -6.99 2.32
N ARG A 99 -5.93 -6.54 1.11
CA ARG A 99 -4.71 -6.95 0.39
C ARG A 99 -3.96 -5.71 -0.06
N ILE A 100 -2.64 -5.87 -0.24
CA ILE A 100 -1.79 -4.84 -0.83
C ILE A 100 -1.06 -5.40 -2.04
N TYR A 101 -1.02 -4.62 -3.11
CA TYR A 101 -0.14 -4.84 -4.25
C TYR A 101 0.89 -3.73 -4.32
N VAL A 102 2.17 -4.11 -4.31
CA VAL A 102 3.30 -3.17 -4.43
C VAL A 102 3.95 -3.37 -5.79
N ASN A 103 3.93 -2.31 -6.62
CA ASN A 103 4.47 -2.31 -7.97
C ASN A 103 5.89 -1.72 -7.99
N ASN A 104 6.79 -2.31 -8.79
CA ASN A 104 8.16 -1.80 -8.98
C ASN A 104 8.22 -0.51 -9.81
N GLY A 105 7.15 -0.19 -10.54
CA GLY A 105 7.11 0.94 -11.46
C GLY A 105 7.94 0.74 -12.72
N THR A 106 7.70 1.59 -13.72
CA THR A 106 8.42 1.59 -15.01
C THR A 106 9.59 2.57 -15.05
N GLY A 107 9.52 3.62 -14.23
CA GLY A 107 10.53 4.68 -14.15
C GLY A 107 11.71 4.33 -13.26
N THR A 108 12.57 5.32 -13.08
CA THR A 108 13.72 5.27 -12.17
C THR A 108 13.68 6.44 -11.21
N TRP A 109 14.29 6.27 -10.06
CA TRP A 109 14.55 7.32 -9.10
C TRP A 109 16.04 7.63 -9.06
N GLY A 110 16.42 8.92 -9.21
CA GLY A 110 17.84 9.31 -9.30
C GLY A 110 18.48 8.82 -10.61
N PRO A 111 19.55 8.00 -10.56
CA PRO A 111 20.21 7.52 -11.77
C PRO A 111 19.26 6.67 -12.64
N PRO A 112 19.30 6.80 -13.98
CA PRO A 112 18.44 6.04 -14.88
C PRO A 112 18.96 4.59 -15.06
N ILE A 113 19.22 3.91 -13.96
CA ILE A 113 19.78 2.57 -13.90
C ILE A 113 18.89 1.71 -13.01
N ARG A 114 18.65 0.46 -13.46
CA ARG A 114 18.05 -0.59 -12.64
C ARG A 114 18.96 -1.82 -12.65
N SER A 115 19.14 -2.45 -11.49
CA SER A 115 19.82 -3.73 -11.36
C SER A 115 19.01 -4.67 -10.48
N LEU A 116 18.74 -5.88 -10.97
CA LEU A 116 17.98 -6.95 -10.31
C LEU A 116 16.48 -6.65 -10.07
N THR A 117 15.99 -5.48 -10.46
CA THR A 117 14.58 -5.08 -10.33
C THR A 117 14.08 -4.54 -11.67
N PRO A 118 13.55 -5.42 -12.55
CA PRO A 118 13.05 -4.98 -13.85
C PRO A 118 11.89 -3.99 -13.70
N PRO A 119 11.68 -3.13 -14.72
CA PRO A 119 10.48 -2.29 -14.78
C PRO A 119 9.23 -3.18 -14.87
N GLU A 120 8.13 -2.70 -14.31
CA GLU A 120 6.91 -3.48 -14.18
C GLU A 120 5.69 -2.66 -14.62
N VAL A 121 4.87 -3.26 -15.48
CA VAL A 121 3.49 -2.85 -15.76
C VAL A 121 2.59 -4.02 -15.36
N THR A 122 1.63 -3.77 -14.49
CA THR A 122 0.72 -4.79 -13.96
C THR A 122 -0.69 -4.54 -14.46
N VAL A 123 -1.31 -5.58 -14.99
CA VAL A 123 -2.74 -5.61 -15.28
C VAL A 123 -3.42 -6.37 -14.14
N ILE A 124 -4.46 -5.78 -13.57
CA ILE A 124 -5.23 -6.37 -12.48
C ILE A 124 -6.69 -6.50 -12.95
N ASP A 125 -7.15 -7.73 -13.09
CA ASP A 125 -8.53 -8.04 -13.39
C ASP A 125 -9.30 -8.25 -12.08
N ILE A 126 -10.35 -7.44 -11.87
CA ILE A 126 -11.26 -7.58 -10.75
C ILE A 126 -12.49 -8.30 -11.25
N VAL A 127 -12.62 -9.57 -10.88
CA VAL A 127 -13.75 -10.40 -11.26
C VAL A 127 -14.70 -10.59 -10.08
N ARG A 128 -15.99 -10.71 -10.36
CA ARG A 128 -17.02 -11.06 -9.38
C ARG A 128 -17.23 -12.56 -9.45
N GLU A 129 -17.06 -13.23 -8.32
CA GLU A 129 -17.44 -14.63 -8.13
C GLU A 129 -18.95 -14.74 -7.87
#